data_78aec5385ba682e044cf079179752707
#
_entry.id   78aec5385ba682e044cf079179752707
#
_cell.length_a   1.000
_cell.length_b   1.000
_cell.length_c   1.000
_cell.angle_alpha   90.00
_cell.angle_beta   90.00
_cell.angle_gamma   90.00
#
_symmetry.space_group_name_H-M   'P 1'
#
loop_
_entity.id
_entity.type
_entity.pdbx_description
1 polymer ?
#
loop_
_entity_poly.entity_id
_entity_poly.type
_entity_poly.pdbx_seq_one_letter_code
_entity_poly.pdbx_strand_id
1 'polypeptide(L)'
;MTVNKKTEKINNEIKEQAAFSFNVVGGTGKVTNFTPGNNGTVQPVALLRLGVFVPAPPGVAKKNLPEGLVTMDVSRDLQHMQIASSEGYKEISLSSPRLDMGTDFRVWLGIVRSLHDHGHYSGRIKLPFSTFLKNCGFDPSRSNKPMKQRIDASMIKLKMVTFQFRNEDSTLTTGLINWARYNIKTNEIEIEGDPRIQELYQIDYKVYLRLKALDNLQRKESAQALYTYLASLPKDPAPISMKRFRDRLRLTSPVASQNMIIRRSLKEL
;
A
#
# COMPACT_ATOMS: atom_id res chain seq x y z
N MET A 1 -31.12 -7.85 -11.05
CA MET A 1 -31.34 -6.45 -10.61
C MET A 1 -30.62 -6.05 -9.31
N THR A 2 -30.16 -6.97 -8.47
CA THR A 2 -29.57 -6.68 -7.14
C THR A 2 -28.09 -6.25 -7.17
N VAL A 3 -27.37 -6.53 -8.24
CA VAL A 3 -25.94 -6.19 -8.38
C VAL A 3 -25.72 -4.69 -8.61
N ASN A 4 -26.64 -4.03 -9.33
CA ASN A 4 -26.53 -2.59 -9.62
C ASN A 4 -26.66 -1.71 -8.36
N LYS A 5 -27.61 -2.02 -7.47
CA LYS A 5 -27.82 -1.21 -6.24
C LYS A 5 -26.64 -1.27 -5.27
N LYS A 6 -25.93 -2.43 -5.20
CA LYS A 6 -24.76 -2.57 -4.34
C LYS A 6 -23.52 -1.88 -4.93
N THR A 7 -23.38 -1.94 -6.26
CA THR A 7 -22.33 -1.20 -6.98
C THR A 7 -22.55 0.33 -6.85
N GLU A 8 -23.79 0.80 -6.91
CA GLU A 8 -24.15 2.21 -6.66
C GLU A 8 -23.86 2.63 -5.22
N LYS A 9 -24.16 1.78 -4.23
CA LYS A 9 -23.87 2.08 -2.82
C LYS A 9 -22.36 2.15 -2.57
N ILE A 10 -21.59 1.20 -3.12
CA ILE A 10 -20.11 1.21 -3.08
C ILE A 10 -19.58 2.46 -3.78
N ASN A 11 -20.11 2.80 -4.96
CA ASN A 11 -19.73 4.02 -5.68
C ASN A 11 -20.09 5.28 -4.91
N ASN A 12 -21.20 5.32 -4.19
CA ASN A 12 -21.59 6.46 -3.37
C ASN A 12 -20.74 6.58 -2.10
N GLU A 13 -20.42 5.48 -1.42
CA GLU A 13 -19.48 5.48 -0.30
C GLU A 13 -18.06 5.85 -0.75
N ILE A 14 -17.64 5.40 -1.94
CA ILE A 14 -16.38 5.83 -2.59
C ILE A 14 -16.46 7.31 -2.97
N LYS A 15 -17.61 7.81 -3.45
CA LYS A 15 -17.82 9.23 -3.76
C LYS A 15 -17.77 10.10 -2.51
N GLU A 16 -18.37 9.68 -1.40
CA GLU A 16 -18.27 10.40 -0.12
C GLU A 16 -16.85 10.38 0.42
N GLN A 17 -16.14 9.25 0.29
CA GLN A 17 -14.72 9.16 0.66
C GLN A 17 -13.84 10.02 -0.24
N ALA A 18 -14.10 10.05 -1.55
CA ALA A 18 -13.40 10.91 -2.49
C ALA A 18 -13.70 12.39 -2.24
N ALA A 19 -14.94 12.76 -1.94
CA ALA A 19 -15.30 14.14 -1.59
C ALA A 19 -14.60 14.61 -0.32
N PHE A 20 -14.40 13.72 0.66
CA PHE A 20 -13.60 14.03 1.86
C PHE A 20 -12.08 14.06 1.58
N SER A 21 -11.62 13.31 0.58
CA SER A 21 -10.20 13.29 0.13
C SER A 21 -9.84 14.52 -0.71
N PHE A 22 -10.82 15.10 -1.45
CA PHE A 22 -10.60 16.29 -2.27
C PHE A 22 -10.38 17.57 -1.46
N ASN A 23 -10.67 17.61 -0.17
CA ASN A 23 -10.25 18.69 0.72
C ASN A 23 -8.77 18.64 1.09
N VAL A 24 -8.04 17.59 0.70
CA VAL A 24 -6.57 17.53 0.73
C VAL A 24 -6.06 17.87 -0.68
N VAL A 25 -6.35 19.04 -1.08
CA VAL A 25 -5.86 19.98 -2.07
C VAL A 25 -4.74 19.51 -3.00
N GLY A 26 -5.07 19.52 -4.29
CA GLY A 26 -4.14 19.91 -5.32
C GLY A 26 -3.72 21.38 -5.12
N GLY A 27 -2.59 21.57 -4.47
CA GLY A 27 -1.92 22.84 -4.26
C GLY A 27 -0.52 22.52 -3.77
N THR A 28 0.44 23.31 -4.17
CA THR A 28 1.84 23.32 -3.75
C THR A 28 2.07 23.48 -2.24
N GLY A 29 1.10 23.05 -1.42
CA GLY A 29 1.15 23.06 0.03
C GLY A 29 1.75 21.77 0.55
N LYS A 30 2.75 21.86 1.43
CA LYS A 30 3.29 20.76 2.22
C LYS A 30 2.14 19.96 2.82
N VAL A 31 2.03 18.67 2.47
CA VAL A 31 1.10 17.78 3.17
C VAL A 31 1.59 17.63 4.60
N THR A 32 0.90 18.27 5.50
CA THR A 32 1.26 18.32 6.91
C THR A 32 0.70 17.16 7.72
N ASN A 33 -0.18 16.32 7.12
CA ASN A 33 -0.83 15.25 7.86
C ASN A 33 -1.06 13.99 7.00
N PHE A 34 -0.20 12.98 7.15
CA PHE A 34 -0.33 11.67 6.48
C PHE A 34 -1.19 10.66 7.27
N THR A 35 -1.50 10.97 8.52
CA THR A 35 -2.32 10.11 9.37
C THR A 35 -3.37 10.95 10.10
N PRO A 36 -4.40 11.44 9.37
CA PRO A 36 -5.43 12.26 9.97
C PRO A 36 -6.19 11.45 11.02
N GLY A 37 -5.91 11.72 12.29
CA GLY A 37 -6.49 11.03 13.43
C GLY A 37 -6.05 9.56 13.58
N ASN A 38 -6.66 8.86 14.54
CA ASN A 38 -6.33 7.46 14.84
C ASN A 38 -6.92 6.46 13.84
N ASN A 39 -7.86 6.88 13.00
CA ASN A 39 -8.69 5.99 12.19
C ASN A 39 -8.42 6.12 10.68
N GLY A 40 -7.39 6.84 10.27
CA GLY A 40 -7.10 7.09 8.87
C GLY A 40 -5.63 7.04 8.52
N THR A 41 -5.36 6.83 7.25
CA THR A 41 -4.04 6.97 6.64
C THR A 41 -4.18 7.59 5.26
N VAL A 42 -3.20 8.39 4.88
CA VAL A 42 -3.11 8.94 3.53
C VAL A 42 -2.06 8.15 2.76
N GLN A 43 -2.42 7.70 1.57
CA GLN A 43 -1.51 6.92 0.73
C GLN A 43 -1.41 7.53 -0.67
N PRO A 44 -0.24 7.51 -1.32
CA PRO A 44 -0.12 7.90 -2.71
C PRO A 44 -0.96 6.99 -3.61
N VAL A 45 -1.67 7.58 -4.55
CA VAL A 45 -2.47 6.84 -5.53
C VAL A 45 -1.63 5.81 -6.28
N ALA A 46 -0.40 6.17 -6.60
CA ALA A 46 0.55 5.28 -7.25
C ALA A 46 0.74 3.95 -6.52
N LEU A 47 1.06 3.97 -5.23
CA LEU A 47 1.27 2.75 -4.45
C LEU A 47 0.04 1.85 -4.43
N LEU A 48 -1.15 2.45 -4.43
CA LEU A 48 -2.41 1.71 -4.42
C LEU A 48 -2.78 1.13 -5.78
N ARG A 49 -2.43 1.81 -6.88
CA ARG A 49 -2.72 1.35 -8.26
C ARG A 49 -1.77 0.27 -8.74
N LEU A 50 -0.50 0.31 -8.33
CA LEU A 50 0.54 -0.58 -8.81
C LEU A 50 0.42 -2.05 -8.38
N GLY A 51 -0.42 -2.37 -7.41
CA GLY A 51 -0.46 -3.72 -6.89
C GLY A 51 0.80 -4.14 -6.14
N VAL A 52 1.43 -3.20 -5.49
CA VAL A 52 2.56 -3.48 -4.58
C VAL A 52 2.11 -4.44 -3.48
N PHE A 53 0.96 -4.14 -2.89
CA PHE A 53 0.33 -4.98 -1.87
C PHE A 53 -0.83 -5.78 -2.48
N VAL A 54 -0.78 -7.10 -2.33
CA VAL A 54 -1.70 -8.06 -2.95
C VAL A 54 -2.15 -9.10 -1.92
N PRO A 55 -3.26 -9.81 -2.13
CA PRO A 55 -3.65 -10.87 -1.22
C PRO A 55 -2.62 -12.00 -1.21
N ALA A 56 -2.42 -12.62 -0.05
CA ALA A 56 -1.69 -13.88 0.04
C ALA A 56 -2.43 -14.97 -0.76
N PRO A 57 -1.72 -15.86 -1.45
CA PRO A 57 -2.36 -16.97 -2.14
C PRO A 57 -3.09 -17.87 -1.13
N PRO A 58 -4.34 -18.28 -1.41
CA PRO A 58 -5.04 -19.22 -0.54
C PRO A 58 -4.34 -20.58 -0.56
N GLY A 59 -4.20 -21.22 0.60
CA GLY A 59 -3.75 -22.61 0.74
C GLY A 59 -2.25 -22.86 0.53
N VAL A 60 -1.46 -21.88 0.19
CA VAL A 60 0.00 -22.02 0.12
C VAL A 60 0.57 -21.66 1.49
N ALA A 61 1.18 -22.64 2.15
CA ALA A 61 1.98 -22.34 3.32
C ALA A 61 2.99 -21.26 2.93
N LYS A 62 3.16 -20.22 3.77
CA LYS A 62 4.02 -19.05 3.48
C LYS A 62 5.46 -19.42 3.09
N LYS A 63 5.87 -20.65 3.36
CA LYS A 63 7.17 -21.24 3.00
C LYS A 63 7.36 -21.53 1.50
N ASN A 64 6.28 -21.65 0.72
CA ASN A 64 6.33 -22.08 -0.69
C ASN A 64 5.94 -20.97 -1.68
N LEU A 65 5.91 -19.72 -1.26
CA LEU A 65 5.79 -18.61 -2.19
C LEU A 65 7.09 -18.52 -3.01
N PRO A 66 7.02 -18.31 -4.32
CA PRO A 66 8.22 -18.02 -5.09
C PRO A 66 8.87 -16.77 -4.47
N GLU A 67 10.01 -16.97 -3.83
CA GLU A 67 10.80 -15.90 -3.17
C GLU A 67 11.52 -14.98 -4.17
N GLY A 68 11.09 -15.00 -5.43
CA GLY A 68 11.67 -14.19 -6.48
C GLY A 68 11.13 -12.76 -6.53
N LEU A 69 11.98 -11.83 -6.89
CA LEU A 69 11.57 -10.50 -7.32
C LEU A 69 10.81 -10.62 -8.65
N VAL A 70 9.64 -10.01 -8.71
CA VAL A 70 8.89 -9.85 -9.95
C VAL A 70 9.06 -8.41 -10.40
N THR A 71 9.65 -8.23 -11.58
CA THR A 71 9.76 -6.91 -12.22
C THR A 71 8.57 -6.71 -13.16
N MET A 72 7.92 -5.58 -13.03
CA MET A 72 6.78 -5.18 -13.85
C MET A 72 7.05 -3.83 -14.49
N ASP A 73 6.72 -3.69 -15.75
CA ASP A 73 6.59 -2.38 -16.40
C ASP A 73 5.29 -1.74 -15.90
N VAL A 74 5.41 -0.61 -15.26
CA VAL A 74 4.32 0.18 -14.69
C VAL A 74 4.23 1.57 -15.29
N SER A 75 4.95 1.82 -16.38
CA SER A 75 5.02 3.11 -17.07
C SER A 75 3.62 3.63 -17.40
N ARG A 76 2.76 2.78 -17.95
CA ARG A 76 1.39 3.15 -18.32
C ARG A 76 0.54 3.58 -17.12
N ASP A 77 0.73 2.96 -15.96
CA ASP A 77 -0.03 3.28 -14.74
C ASP A 77 0.51 4.53 -14.05
N LEU A 78 1.79 4.84 -14.23
CA LEU A 78 2.49 5.93 -13.55
C LEU A 78 2.87 7.11 -14.44
N GLN A 79 2.72 7.02 -15.76
CA GLN A 79 3.05 8.14 -16.69
C GLN A 79 2.31 9.45 -16.37
N HIS A 80 1.17 9.36 -15.66
CA HIS A 80 0.38 10.51 -15.23
C HIS A 80 0.78 11.06 -13.86
N MET A 81 1.78 10.45 -13.21
CA MET A 81 2.30 10.97 -11.96
C MET A 81 3.08 12.25 -12.20
N GLN A 82 2.96 13.19 -11.27
CA GLN A 82 3.69 14.45 -11.37
C GLN A 82 5.20 14.24 -11.43
N ILE A 83 5.75 13.29 -10.66
CA ILE A 83 7.19 12.99 -10.69
C ILE A 83 7.64 12.51 -12.08
N ALA A 84 6.85 11.63 -12.72
CA ALA A 84 7.18 11.14 -14.06
C ALA A 84 7.10 12.27 -15.10
N SER A 85 6.08 13.13 -15.02
CA SER A 85 5.89 14.23 -15.96
C SER A 85 6.84 15.40 -15.74
N SER A 86 7.18 15.75 -14.48
CA SER A 86 8.06 16.88 -14.16
C SER A 86 9.54 16.60 -14.49
N GLU A 87 9.98 15.36 -14.33
CA GLU A 87 11.36 14.95 -14.61
C GLU A 87 11.51 14.21 -15.96
N GLY A 88 10.40 14.09 -16.72
CA GLY A 88 10.42 13.51 -18.08
C GLY A 88 10.67 12.00 -18.13
N TYR A 89 10.38 11.28 -17.05
CA TYR A 89 10.53 9.82 -17.03
C TYR A 89 9.47 9.15 -17.91
N LYS A 90 9.94 8.33 -18.86
CA LYS A 90 9.08 7.61 -19.83
C LYS A 90 8.91 6.13 -19.46
N GLU A 91 9.93 5.54 -18.86
CA GLU A 91 9.97 4.14 -18.47
C GLU A 91 9.98 4.05 -16.95
N ILE A 92 9.02 3.31 -16.39
CA ILE A 92 8.93 3.10 -14.96
C ILE A 92 8.74 1.62 -14.70
N SER A 93 9.65 1.02 -13.93
CA SER A 93 9.56 -0.37 -13.52
C SER A 93 9.47 -0.50 -12.01
N LEU A 94 8.75 -1.52 -11.58
CA LEU A 94 8.62 -1.93 -10.19
C LEU A 94 9.16 -3.34 -10.03
N SER A 95 10.21 -3.51 -9.24
CA SER A 95 10.69 -4.81 -8.79
C SER A 95 10.29 -5.03 -7.34
N SER A 96 9.57 -6.09 -7.07
CA SER A 96 9.01 -6.33 -5.74
C SER A 96 8.86 -7.82 -5.45
N PRO A 97 9.19 -8.28 -4.24
CA PRO A 97 8.67 -9.54 -3.76
C PRO A 97 7.16 -9.44 -3.60
N ARG A 98 6.48 -10.55 -3.36
CA ARG A 98 5.05 -10.52 -3.05
C ARG A 98 4.83 -9.95 -1.64
N LEU A 99 4.18 -8.80 -1.55
CA LEU A 99 3.79 -8.18 -0.29
C LEU A 99 2.31 -8.46 0.00
N ASP A 100 2.02 -9.01 1.18
CA ASP A 100 0.65 -9.34 1.57
C ASP A 100 -0.09 -8.18 2.26
N MET A 101 -1.43 -8.18 2.14
CA MET A 101 -2.29 -7.18 2.77
C MET A 101 -2.39 -7.38 4.29
N GLY A 102 -2.29 -8.62 4.77
CA GLY A 102 -2.50 -8.98 6.17
C GLY A 102 -1.34 -8.60 7.09
N THR A 103 -0.12 -8.51 6.56
CA THR A 103 1.08 -8.16 7.33
C THR A 103 1.83 -7.01 6.71
N ASP A 104 2.29 -7.18 5.46
CA ASP A 104 3.25 -6.24 4.86
C ASP A 104 2.62 -4.86 4.65
N PHE A 105 1.36 -4.80 4.23
CA PHE A 105 0.64 -3.53 4.13
C PHE A 105 0.44 -2.87 5.49
N ARG A 106 0.11 -3.63 6.54
CA ARG A 106 -0.02 -3.10 7.90
C ARG A 106 1.31 -2.59 8.45
N VAL A 107 2.39 -3.30 8.19
CA VAL A 107 3.74 -2.84 8.56
C VAL A 107 4.09 -1.54 7.84
N TRP A 108 3.76 -1.44 6.55
CA TRP A 108 3.93 -0.19 5.80
C TRP A 108 3.12 0.97 6.40
N LEU A 109 1.85 0.75 6.74
CA LEU A 109 1.04 1.76 7.43
C LEU A 109 1.66 2.17 8.77
N GLY A 110 2.20 1.21 9.52
CA GLY A 110 2.92 1.45 10.78
C GLY A 110 4.17 2.29 10.59
N ILE A 111 4.94 2.07 9.52
CA ILE A 111 6.11 2.87 9.16
C ILE A 111 5.69 4.32 8.87
N VAL A 112 4.73 4.51 7.97
CA VAL A 112 4.22 5.84 7.59
C VAL A 112 3.74 6.61 8.83
N ARG A 113 2.98 5.95 9.70
CA ARG A 113 2.49 6.55 10.93
C ARG A 113 3.63 6.91 11.89
N SER A 114 4.58 6.00 12.06
CA SER A 114 5.71 6.22 12.98
C SER A 114 6.60 7.39 12.52
N LEU A 115 6.85 7.51 11.22
CA LEU A 115 7.57 8.63 10.63
C LEU A 115 6.79 9.94 10.85
N HIS A 116 5.48 9.93 10.62
CA HIS A 116 4.61 11.08 10.84
C HIS A 116 4.61 11.53 12.30
N ASP A 117 4.41 10.61 13.25
CA ASP A 117 4.33 10.92 14.68
C ASP A 117 5.65 11.50 15.23
N HIS A 118 6.78 11.21 14.59
CA HIS A 118 8.09 11.76 14.94
C HIS A 118 8.45 13.04 14.17
N GLY A 119 7.55 13.55 13.32
CA GLY A 119 7.78 14.75 12.51
C GLY A 119 8.88 14.61 11.45
N HIS A 120 9.35 13.38 11.20
CA HIS A 120 10.40 13.07 10.26
C HIS A 120 9.88 12.17 9.14
N TYR A 121 9.83 12.70 7.93
CA TYR A 121 9.45 11.91 6.78
C TYR A 121 10.66 11.26 6.09
N SER A 122 11.88 11.72 6.35
CA SER A 122 13.14 11.25 5.76
C SER A 122 14.26 11.00 6.77
N GLY A 123 13.95 11.05 8.05
CA GLY A 123 14.93 10.81 9.09
C GLY A 123 14.89 9.37 9.61
N ARG A 124 15.89 9.05 10.42
CA ARG A 124 15.91 7.85 11.24
C ARG A 124 15.07 8.08 12.48
N ILE A 125 14.10 7.23 12.70
CA ILE A 125 13.29 7.20 13.90
C ILE A 125 13.61 5.97 14.74
N LYS A 126 13.44 6.09 16.05
CA LYS A 126 13.62 5.01 17.02
C LYS A 126 12.45 5.01 17.98
N LEU A 127 11.82 3.86 18.15
CA LEU A 127 10.65 3.73 19.02
C LEU A 127 10.56 2.33 19.65
N PRO A 128 9.82 2.18 20.79
CA PRO A 128 9.54 0.88 21.37
C PRO A 128 8.79 -0.02 20.40
N PHE A 129 9.12 -1.31 20.37
CA PHE A 129 8.49 -2.28 19.46
C PHE A 129 6.97 -2.40 19.68
N SER A 130 6.50 -2.29 20.93
CA SER A 130 5.07 -2.28 21.26
C SER A 130 4.33 -1.08 20.62
N THR A 131 4.96 0.10 20.65
CA THR A 131 4.43 1.31 19.97
C THR A 131 4.36 1.09 18.47
N PHE A 132 5.40 0.51 17.88
CA PHE A 132 5.40 0.17 16.45
C PHE A 132 4.29 -0.83 16.09
N LEU A 133 4.08 -1.88 16.89
CA LEU A 133 2.98 -2.83 16.70
C LEU A 133 1.62 -2.13 16.71
N LYS A 134 1.41 -1.20 17.65
CA LYS A 134 0.19 -0.38 17.72
C LYS A 134 0.02 0.45 16.45
N ASN A 135 1.08 1.05 15.94
CA ASN A 135 1.06 1.84 14.71
C ASN A 135 0.75 0.98 13.47
N CYS A 136 1.13 -0.30 13.48
CA CYS A 136 0.74 -1.27 12.46
C CYS A 136 -0.71 -1.78 12.60
N GLY A 137 -1.42 -1.42 13.66
CA GLY A 137 -2.75 -1.95 13.97
C GLY A 137 -2.72 -3.39 14.50
N PHE A 138 -1.60 -3.83 15.07
CA PHE A 138 -1.48 -5.08 15.82
C PHE A 138 -1.63 -4.84 17.30
N ASP A 139 -2.08 -5.87 18.04
CA ASP A 139 -2.15 -5.82 19.48
C ASP A 139 -0.73 -5.71 20.08
N PRO A 140 -0.42 -4.65 20.86
CA PRO A 140 0.89 -4.45 21.47
C PRO A 140 1.30 -5.57 22.42
N SER A 141 0.32 -6.28 23.03
CA SER A 141 0.57 -7.42 23.93
C SER A 141 1.21 -8.62 23.21
N ARG A 142 1.07 -8.68 21.88
CA ARG A 142 1.66 -9.73 21.06
C ARG A 142 3.15 -9.51 20.75
N SER A 143 3.86 -8.73 21.55
CA SER A 143 5.32 -8.53 21.42
C SER A 143 6.14 -9.79 21.77
N ASN A 144 5.82 -10.92 21.14
CA ASN A 144 6.48 -12.21 21.30
C ASN A 144 7.43 -12.53 20.12
N LYS A 145 8.24 -13.58 20.29
CA LYS A 145 9.23 -13.98 19.27
C LYS A 145 8.62 -14.22 17.89
N PRO A 146 7.49 -14.94 17.71
CA PRO A 146 6.86 -15.12 16.40
C PRO A 146 6.44 -13.79 15.74
N MET A 147 5.90 -12.83 16.51
CA MET A 147 5.51 -11.52 15.97
C MET A 147 6.75 -10.73 15.54
N LYS A 148 7.83 -10.75 16.33
CA LYS A 148 9.08 -10.10 15.97
C LYS A 148 9.66 -10.64 14.67
N GLN A 149 9.69 -11.95 14.50
CA GLN A 149 10.13 -12.60 13.26
C GLN A 149 9.23 -12.24 12.07
N ARG A 150 7.91 -12.12 12.29
CA ARG A 150 6.95 -11.72 11.27
C ARG A 150 7.19 -10.28 10.81
N ILE A 151 7.44 -9.36 11.72
CA ILE A 151 7.74 -7.95 11.40
C ILE A 151 9.09 -7.85 10.69
N ASP A 152 10.11 -8.56 11.16
CA ASP A 152 11.44 -8.58 10.55
C ASP A 152 11.37 -9.08 9.09
N ALA A 153 10.70 -10.20 8.86
CA ALA A 153 10.48 -10.73 7.51
C ALA A 153 9.73 -9.72 6.60
N SER A 154 8.76 -8.98 7.16
CA SER A 154 8.05 -7.94 6.43
C SER A 154 8.97 -6.75 6.09
N MET A 155 9.82 -6.32 7.03
CA MET A 155 10.80 -5.26 6.79
C MET A 155 11.78 -5.62 5.68
N ILE A 156 12.26 -6.87 5.66
CA ILE A 156 13.13 -7.38 4.59
C ILE A 156 12.40 -7.26 3.24
N LYS A 157 11.15 -7.72 3.14
CA LYS A 157 10.38 -7.63 1.90
C LYS A 157 10.14 -6.18 1.46
N LEU A 158 9.81 -5.29 2.39
CA LEU A 158 9.61 -3.87 2.09
C LEU A 158 10.91 -3.19 1.59
N LYS A 159 12.07 -3.58 2.16
CA LYS A 159 13.39 -3.11 1.70
C LYS A 159 13.71 -3.58 0.28
N MET A 160 13.20 -4.74 -0.15
CA MET A 160 13.42 -5.29 -1.49
C MET A 160 12.56 -4.64 -2.57
N VAL A 161 11.60 -3.79 -2.21
CA VAL A 161 10.79 -3.06 -3.20
C VAL A 161 11.65 -1.98 -3.83
N THR A 162 11.71 -1.98 -5.15
CA THR A 162 12.49 -1.02 -5.93
C THR A 162 11.64 -0.44 -7.05
N PHE A 163 11.55 0.87 -7.10
CA PHE A 163 11.04 1.62 -8.23
C PHE A 163 12.22 2.15 -9.04
N GLN A 164 12.15 1.97 -10.33
CA GLN A 164 13.15 2.51 -11.25
C GLN A 164 12.44 3.40 -12.27
N PHE A 165 12.84 4.64 -12.33
CA PHE A 165 12.37 5.66 -13.27
C PHE A 165 13.49 5.95 -14.24
N ARG A 166 13.20 5.93 -15.54
CA ARG A 166 14.21 6.13 -16.58
C ARG A 166 13.72 7.11 -17.65
N ASN A 167 14.61 7.97 -18.08
CA ASN A 167 14.53 8.77 -19.30
C ASN A 167 15.79 8.58 -20.13
N GLU A 168 16.00 9.42 -21.16
CA GLU A 168 17.16 9.35 -22.05
C GLU A 168 18.46 9.73 -21.33
N ASP A 169 18.39 10.59 -20.31
CA ASP A 169 19.54 11.20 -19.66
C ASP A 169 19.86 10.57 -18.30
N SER A 170 18.89 9.96 -17.63
CA SER A 170 19.05 9.53 -16.24
C SER A 170 18.21 8.30 -15.86
N THR A 171 18.65 7.65 -14.81
CA THR A 171 17.91 6.58 -14.13
C THR A 171 17.88 6.88 -12.64
N LEU A 172 16.67 7.01 -12.08
CA LEU A 172 16.45 7.13 -10.65
C LEU A 172 16.00 5.77 -10.10
N THR A 173 16.63 5.33 -9.02
CA THR A 173 16.24 4.12 -8.29
C THR A 173 15.90 4.49 -6.86
N THR A 174 14.73 4.07 -6.36
CA THR A 174 14.24 4.35 -5.01
C THR A 174 13.48 3.15 -4.46
N GLY A 175 13.26 3.11 -3.16
CA GLY A 175 12.55 2.02 -2.47
C GLY A 175 11.49 2.53 -1.50
N LEU A 176 10.86 1.64 -0.75
CA LEU A 176 9.91 2.04 0.29
C LEU A 176 10.63 2.47 1.58
N ILE A 177 11.70 1.76 1.93
CA ILE A 177 12.53 2.05 3.11
C ILE A 177 14.01 1.93 2.77
N ASN A 178 14.82 2.81 3.34
CA ASN A 178 16.26 2.75 3.23
C ASN A 178 16.86 1.73 4.17
N TRP A 179 16.39 1.73 5.42
CA TRP A 179 17.02 0.96 6.47
C TRP A 179 16.05 0.68 7.62
N ALA A 180 16.17 -0.50 8.20
CA ALA A 180 15.46 -0.89 9.42
C ALA A 180 16.33 -1.78 10.30
N ARG A 181 16.26 -1.62 11.63
CA ARG A 181 16.94 -2.45 12.62
C ARG A 181 16.02 -2.72 13.80
N TYR A 182 15.98 -3.97 14.22
CA TYR A 182 15.39 -4.36 15.49
C TYR A 182 16.48 -4.67 16.51
N ASN A 183 16.44 -3.99 17.66
CA ASN A 183 17.34 -4.23 18.78
C ASN A 183 16.66 -5.16 19.80
N ILE A 184 17.17 -6.39 19.90
CA ILE A 184 16.60 -7.42 20.76
C ILE A 184 16.75 -7.05 22.24
N LYS A 185 17.87 -6.42 22.64
CA LYS A 185 18.17 -6.09 24.03
C LYS A 185 17.28 -4.96 24.56
N THR A 186 17.11 -3.90 23.79
CA THR A 186 16.30 -2.74 24.18
C THR A 186 14.84 -2.87 23.80
N ASN A 187 14.48 -3.89 23.00
CA ASN A 187 13.14 -4.10 22.43
C ASN A 187 12.63 -2.88 21.66
N GLU A 188 13.52 -2.28 20.87
CA GLU A 188 13.26 -1.10 20.06
C GLU A 188 13.42 -1.41 18.57
N ILE A 189 12.69 -0.67 17.75
CA ILE A 189 12.85 -0.67 16.31
C ILE A 189 13.36 0.69 15.85
N GLU A 190 14.28 0.67 14.91
CA GLU A 190 14.79 1.85 14.23
C GLU A 190 14.45 1.73 12.75
N ILE A 191 13.95 2.81 12.15
CA ILE A 191 13.50 2.83 10.75
C ILE A 191 13.96 4.12 10.10
N GLU A 192 14.38 4.02 8.85
CA GLU A 192 14.69 5.15 7.99
C GLU A 192 13.91 5.01 6.68
N GLY A 193 13.01 5.94 6.42
CA GLY A 193 12.25 6.00 5.17
C GLY A 193 13.14 6.42 4.00
N ASP A 194 12.77 6.02 2.80
CA ASP A 194 13.42 6.51 1.60
C ASP A 194 12.96 7.96 1.32
N PRO A 195 13.88 8.95 1.18
CA PRO A 195 13.51 10.35 0.94
C PRO A 195 12.66 10.55 -0.32
N ARG A 196 12.91 9.77 -1.38
CA ARG A 196 12.18 9.88 -2.64
C ARG A 196 10.74 9.38 -2.53
N ILE A 197 10.50 8.34 -1.72
CA ILE A 197 9.12 7.90 -1.47
C ILE A 197 8.30 8.99 -0.74
N GLN A 198 8.96 9.83 0.02
CA GLN A 198 8.32 10.97 0.68
C GLN A 198 8.00 12.10 -0.30
N GLU A 199 8.84 12.32 -1.31
CA GLU A 199 8.51 13.21 -2.42
C GLU A 199 7.22 12.74 -3.11
N LEU A 200 7.03 11.41 -3.25
CA LEU A 200 5.76 10.84 -3.74
C LEU A 200 4.57 11.28 -2.89
N TYR A 201 4.71 11.31 -1.57
CA TYR A 201 3.68 11.83 -0.67
C TYR A 201 3.45 13.33 -0.79
N GLN A 202 4.40 14.09 -1.34
CA GLN A 202 4.26 15.53 -1.56
C GLN A 202 3.68 15.86 -2.93
N ILE A 203 4.07 15.12 -3.96
CA ILE A 203 3.84 15.43 -5.37
C ILE A 203 2.62 14.68 -5.93
N ASP A 204 2.43 13.39 -5.55
CA ASP A 204 1.37 12.56 -6.14
C ASP A 204 -0.02 12.86 -5.54
N TYR A 205 -1.06 12.49 -6.28
CA TYR A 205 -2.42 12.46 -5.76
C TYR A 205 -2.50 11.49 -4.58
N LYS A 206 -3.29 11.87 -3.58
CA LYS A 206 -3.38 11.14 -2.31
C LYS A 206 -4.79 10.67 -2.07
N VAL A 207 -4.89 9.51 -1.45
CA VAL A 207 -6.14 8.89 -1.04
C VAL A 207 -6.15 8.71 0.45
N TYR A 208 -7.22 9.15 1.07
CA TYR A 208 -7.52 8.84 2.45
C TYR A 208 -8.15 7.46 2.55
N LEU A 209 -7.53 6.57 3.32
CA LEU A 209 -8.06 5.25 3.62
C LEU A 209 -8.55 5.21 5.07
N ARG A 210 -9.76 4.73 5.28
CA ARG A 210 -10.30 4.47 6.63
C ARG A 210 -9.75 3.16 7.16
N LEU A 211 -8.95 3.20 8.23
CA LEU A 211 -8.38 1.99 8.85
C LEU A 211 -9.48 1.06 9.38
N LYS A 212 -10.57 1.61 9.92
CA LYS A 212 -11.73 0.83 10.36
C LYS A 212 -12.33 -0.02 9.24
N ALA A 213 -12.36 0.48 7.99
CA ALA A 213 -12.83 -0.31 6.86
C ALA A 213 -11.90 -1.49 6.58
N LEU A 214 -10.58 -1.29 6.65
CA LEU A 214 -9.60 -2.37 6.53
C LEU A 214 -9.71 -3.37 7.68
N ASP A 215 -10.00 -2.91 8.90
CA ASP A 215 -10.18 -3.78 10.07
C ASP A 215 -11.46 -4.62 9.96
N ASN A 216 -12.55 -4.08 9.43
CA ASN A 216 -13.77 -4.84 9.14
C ASN A 216 -13.56 -5.93 8.09
N LEU A 217 -12.54 -5.79 7.25
CA LEU A 217 -12.13 -6.76 6.24
C LEU A 217 -10.99 -7.68 6.73
N GLN A 218 -10.78 -7.83 8.05
CA GLN A 218 -9.75 -8.73 8.57
C GLN A 218 -9.89 -10.14 7.99
N ARG A 219 -8.74 -10.75 7.65
CA ARG A 219 -8.62 -12.07 7.01
C ARG A 219 -9.23 -12.16 5.60
N LYS A 220 -9.67 -11.05 5.00
CA LYS A 220 -10.24 -10.95 3.66
C LYS A 220 -9.30 -10.15 2.75
N GLU A 221 -8.07 -10.63 2.59
CA GLU A 221 -7.01 -9.85 1.93
C GLU A 221 -7.37 -9.42 0.50
N SER A 222 -8.11 -10.25 -0.25
CA SER A 222 -8.58 -9.89 -1.59
C SER A 222 -9.56 -8.70 -1.55
N ALA A 223 -10.44 -8.65 -0.55
CA ALA A 223 -11.35 -7.51 -0.36
C ALA A 223 -10.58 -6.26 0.10
N GLN A 224 -9.59 -6.40 0.99
CA GLN A 224 -8.72 -5.28 1.40
C GLN A 224 -7.96 -4.70 0.21
N ALA A 225 -7.37 -5.55 -0.65
CA ALA A 225 -6.66 -5.12 -1.84
C ALA A 225 -7.59 -4.44 -2.86
N LEU A 226 -8.82 -4.95 -3.02
CA LEU A 226 -9.83 -4.30 -3.86
C LEU A 226 -10.29 -2.96 -3.27
N TYR A 227 -10.51 -2.87 -1.96
CA TYR A 227 -10.85 -1.61 -1.29
C TYR A 227 -9.80 -0.54 -1.57
N THR A 228 -8.52 -0.84 -1.34
CA THR A 228 -7.44 0.12 -1.58
C THR A 228 -7.32 0.52 -3.05
N TYR A 229 -7.49 -0.43 -3.97
CA TYR A 229 -7.48 -0.15 -5.41
C TYR A 229 -8.66 0.73 -5.83
N LEU A 230 -9.88 0.38 -5.44
CA LEU A 230 -11.09 1.13 -5.80
C LEU A 230 -11.04 2.55 -5.21
N ALA A 231 -10.56 2.70 -3.98
CA ALA A 231 -10.35 4.01 -3.35
C ALA A 231 -9.36 4.89 -4.12
N SER A 232 -8.42 4.31 -4.87
CA SER A 232 -7.44 5.06 -5.66
C SER A 232 -7.94 5.51 -7.03
N LEU A 233 -9.13 5.09 -7.43
CA LEU A 233 -9.71 5.44 -8.73
C LEU A 233 -10.32 6.86 -8.72
N PRO A 234 -10.43 7.51 -9.89
CA PRO A 234 -11.12 8.78 -9.99
C PRO A 234 -12.60 8.66 -9.58
N LYS A 235 -13.25 9.78 -9.32
CA LYS A 235 -14.65 9.84 -8.87
C LYS A 235 -15.62 9.08 -9.78
N ASP A 236 -15.43 9.18 -11.09
CA ASP A 236 -16.23 8.52 -12.11
C ASP A 236 -15.33 7.61 -12.97
N PRO A 237 -14.93 6.43 -12.43
CA PRO A 237 -14.03 5.55 -13.15
C PRO A 237 -14.75 4.86 -14.30
N ALA A 238 -14.05 4.70 -15.44
CA ALA A 238 -14.51 3.85 -16.51
C ALA A 238 -14.76 2.42 -16.01
N PRO A 239 -15.65 1.64 -16.67
CA PRO A 239 -15.90 0.25 -16.28
C PRO A 239 -14.62 -0.57 -16.21
N ILE A 240 -14.45 -1.31 -15.12
CA ILE A 240 -13.24 -2.10 -14.87
C ILE A 240 -13.49 -3.53 -15.30
N SER A 241 -12.64 -4.04 -16.19
CA SER A 241 -12.72 -5.42 -16.63
C SER A 241 -12.30 -6.41 -15.54
N MET A 242 -12.87 -7.62 -15.58
CA MET A 242 -12.45 -8.73 -14.69
C MET A 242 -10.96 -9.07 -14.87
N LYS A 243 -10.42 -8.91 -16.09
CA LYS A 243 -9.00 -9.09 -16.36
C LYS A 243 -8.17 -8.10 -15.51
N ARG A 244 -8.54 -6.81 -15.50
CA ARG A 244 -7.82 -5.79 -14.74
C ARG A 244 -7.85 -6.06 -13.23
N PHE A 245 -8.95 -6.55 -12.68
CA PHE A 245 -9.01 -6.99 -11.28
C PHE A 245 -8.08 -8.18 -11.01
N ARG A 246 -8.02 -9.17 -11.91
CA ARG A 246 -7.12 -10.32 -11.77
C ARG A 246 -5.65 -9.89 -11.77
N ASP A 247 -5.30 -9.06 -12.74
CA ASP A 247 -3.94 -8.52 -12.89
C ASP A 247 -3.56 -7.72 -11.63
N ARG A 248 -4.48 -6.88 -11.14
CA ARG A 248 -4.25 -6.07 -9.93
C ARG A 248 -4.06 -6.90 -8.66
N LEU A 249 -4.82 -7.97 -8.49
CA LEU A 249 -4.71 -8.87 -7.33
C LEU A 249 -3.59 -9.91 -7.47
N ARG A 250 -3.00 -10.04 -8.65
CA ARG A 250 -1.94 -11.02 -8.95
C ARG A 250 -2.31 -12.42 -8.45
N LEU A 251 -3.56 -12.84 -8.72
CA LEU A 251 -4.05 -14.16 -8.35
C LEU A 251 -3.41 -15.24 -9.23
N THR A 252 -3.05 -16.37 -8.63
CA THR A 252 -2.32 -17.46 -9.29
C THR A 252 -3.18 -18.70 -9.58
N SER A 253 -4.42 -18.73 -9.08
CA SER A 253 -5.37 -19.84 -9.32
C SER A 253 -5.95 -19.81 -10.74
N PRO A 254 -6.66 -20.85 -11.21
CA PRO A 254 -7.35 -20.83 -12.50
C PRO A 254 -8.33 -19.66 -12.64
N VAL A 255 -8.51 -19.14 -13.86
CA VAL A 255 -9.31 -17.93 -14.15
C VAL A 255 -10.73 -17.98 -13.56
N ALA A 256 -11.40 -19.14 -13.62
CA ALA A 256 -12.72 -19.29 -13.04
C ALA A 256 -12.73 -19.04 -11.52
N SER A 257 -11.75 -19.61 -10.82
CA SER A 257 -11.56 -19.41 -9.37
C SER A 257 -11.20 -17.96 -9.04
N GLN A 258 -10.34 -17.33 -9.86
CA GLN A 258 -10.01 -15.91 -9.69
C GLN A 258 -11.25 -15.02 -9.81
N ASN A 259 -12.10 -15.27 -10.82
CA ASN A 259 -13.34 -14.53 -10.99
C ASN A 259 -14.30 -14.72 -9.80
N MET A 260 -14.37 -15.92 -9.24
CA MET A 260 -15.17 -16.20 -8.05
C MET A 260 -14.64 -15.44 -6.83
N ILE A 261 -13.33 -15.45 -6.60
CA ILE A 261 -12.67 -14.68 -5.53
C ILE A 261 -13.00 -13.20 -5.67
N ILE A 262 -12.84 -12.61 -6.85
CA ILE A 262 -13.11 -11.19 -7.10
C ILE A 262 -14.57 -10.86 -6.82
N ARG A 263 -15.53 -11.65 -7.38
CA ARG A 263 -16.96 -11.42 -7.14
C ARG A 263 -17.34 -11.52 -5.66
N ARG A 264 -16.76 -12.49 -4.94
CA ARG A 264 -16.97 -12.62 -3.50
C ARG A 264 -16.41 -11.39 -2.76
N SER A 265 -15.19 -11.01 -3.07
CA SER A 265 -14.54 -9.87 -2.42
C SER A 265 -15.25 -8.54 -2.68
N LEU A 266 -15.81 -8.34 -3.89
CA LEU A 266 -16.65 -7.17 -4.19
C LEU A 266 -17.97 -7.15 -3.43
N LYS A 267 -18.49 -8.30 -2.99
CA LYS A 267 -19.70 -8.38 -2.15
C LYS A 267 -19.40 -8.09 -0.66
N GLU A 268 -18.14 -8.21 -0.27
CA GLU A 268 -17.66 -7.97 1.10
C GLU A 268 -17.37 -6.49 1.38
N LEU A 269 -17.22 -5.67 0.32
CA LEU A 269 -17.08 -4.22 0.38
C LEU A 269 -18.41 -3.52 0.55
#